data_d9d16c5e13ee2c65d83bde3b77b7ad94
#
_entry.id   d9d16c5e13ee2c65d83bde3b77b7ad94
#
_cell.length_a   1.000
_cell.length_b   1.000
_cell.length_c   1.000
_cell.angle_alpha   90.00
_cell.angle_beta   90.00
_cell.angle_gamma   90.00
#
_symmetry.space_group_name_H-M   'P 1'
#
loop_
_entity.id
_entity.type
_entity.pdbx_description
1 polymer ?
#
loop_
_entity_poly.entity_id
_entity_poly.type
_entity_poly.pdbx_seq_one_letter_code
_entity_poly.pdbx_strand_id
1 'polypeptide(L)'
;MPVAQVIMNDTYFTDELFRFLKQLKRNNKREWFQANKPLYEEAVRNPCLRFIADLAGPLEGVSPWLVADPHPTRGSLFRIYRDTRFSADKRPYKWHVGMSFPHRGTRVKVHLPGFYLHLEPESCFAAAGCWHPDNPTLIRIRSAIVARPEAWKKAVRGLELEGEALKRPPRGYPCDHPLLEDLKRKDFIASVEFSQEQVCGPRFMAEFLAASKKLSPLVGFLSQALGLPYEAGEASGAAVAFRLRA
;
A
#
# COMPACT_ATOMS: atom_id res chain seq x y z
N MET A 1 -12.90 -34.13 8.21
CA MET A 1 -13.82 -33.01 8.32
C MET A 1 -13.21 -31.84 7.57
N PRO A 2 -13.77 -31.36 6.46
CA PRO A 2 -13.22 -30.20 5.79
C PRO A 2 -13.41 -28.97 6.70
N VAL A 3 -12.31 -28.32 7.03
CA VAL A 3 -12.32 -27.02 7.71
C VAL A 3 -12.95 -26.04 6.73
N ALA A 4 -14.15 -25.59 7.06
CA ALA A 4 -14.87 -24.57 6.31
C ALA A 4 -13.96 -23.35 6.17
N GLN A 5 -13.61 -23.05 4.94
CA GLN A 5 -13.03 -21.78 4.54
C GLN A 5 -14.08 -20.71 4.88
N VAL A 6 -13.92 -20.04 6.00
CA VAL A 6 -14.73 -18.87 6.33
C VAL A 6 -14.38 -17.82 5.28
N ILE A 7 -15.11 -17.86 4.18
CA ILE A 7 -15.17 -16.75 3.24
C ILE A 7 -15.87 -15.65 4.02
N MET A 8 -15.09 -14.75 4.61
CA MET A 8 -15.61 -13.52 5.21
C MET A 8 -16.22 -12.69 4.07
N ASN A 9 -17.50 -12.87 3.88
CA ASN A 9 -18.31 -12.17 2.85
C ASN A 9 -18.77 -10.82 3.41
N ASP A 10 -17.85 -10.11 4.06
CA ASP A 10 -18.14 -8.88 4.80
C ASP A 10 -17.84 -7.67 3.92
N THR A 11 -18.88 -6.89 3.66
CA THR A 11 -18.73 -5.58 3.04
C THR A 11 -18.12 -4.61 4.04
N TYR A 12 -16.89 -4.16 3.78
CA TYR A 12 -16.20 -3.18 4.61
C TYR A 12 -16.59 -1.76 4.25
N PHE A 13 -16.61 -1.46 2.97
CA PHE A 13 -16.83 -0.12 2.45
C PHE A 13 -18.16 -0.05 1.71
N THR A 14 -18.83 1.09 1.81
CA THR A 14 -20.10 1.35 1.15
C THR A 14 -20.02 2.63 0.34
N ASP A 15 -21.00 2.89 -0.49
CA ASP A 15 -21.10 4.15 -1.24
C ASP A 15 -21.12 5.40 -0.33
N GLU A 16 -21.44 5.24 0.95
CA GLU A 16 -21.41 6.35 1.90
C GLU A 16 -20.01 6.88 2.17
N LEU A 17 -18.97 5.99 2.16
CA LEU A 17 -17.58 6.41 2.21
C LEU A 17 -17.26 7.37 1.06
N PHE A 18 -17.59 6.99 -0.15
CA PHE A 18 -17.31 7.79 -1.35
C PHE A 18 -18.16 9.07 -1.40
N ARG A 19 -19.40 8.97 -0.95
CA ARG A 19 -20.30 10.13 -0.83
C ARG A 19 -19.74 11.16 0.16
N PHE A 20 -19.26 10.71 1.32
CA PHE A 20 -18.60 11.57 2.30
C PHE A 20 -17.35 12.24 1.70
N LEU A 21 -16.47 11.49 1.03
CA LEU A 21 -15.26 12.04 0.42
C LEU A 21 -15.56 13.06 -0.68
N LYS A 22 -16.60 12.81 -1.51
CA LYS A 22 -17.09 13.79 -2.50
C LYS A 22 -17.60 15.07 -1.84
N GLN A 23 -18.34 14.98 -0.75
CA GLN A 23 -18.82 16.13 0.01
C GLN A 23 -17.66 16.89 0.67
N LEU A 24 -16.71 16.18 1.27
CA LEU A 24 -15.51 16.78 1.86
C LEU A 24 -14.65 17.52 0.82
N LYS A 25 -14.51 16.98 -0.40
CA LYS A 25 -13.81 17.66 -1.51
C LYS A 25 -14.43 19.01 -1.85
N ARG A 26 -15.77 19.10 -1.83
CA ARG A 26 -16.54 20.33 -2.12
C ARG A 26 -16.55 21.32 -0.95
N ASN A 27 -16.54 20.82 0.28
CA ASN A 27 -16.70 21.59 1.51
C ASN A 27 -15.48 21.50 2.41
N ASN A 28 -14.29 21.63 1.87
CA ASN A 28 -13.02 21.33 2.58
C ASN A 28 -12.64 22.46 3.56
N LYS A 29 -13.44 22.62 4.63
CA LYS A 29 -13.31 23.61 5.69
C LYS A 29 -13.45 22.94 7.06
N ARG A 30 -12.83 23.54 8.08
CA ARG A 30 -12.82 22.98 9.44
C ARG A 30 -14.22 22.92 10.05
N GLU A 31 -15.01 23.95 9.87
CA GLU A 31 -16.37 24.06 10.41
C GLU A 31 -17.25 22.94 9.84
N TRP A 32 -17.18 22.72 8.51
CA TRP A 32 -17.93 21.66 7.86
C TRP A 32 -17.53 20.28 8.37
N PHE A 33 -16.21 20.03 8.47
CA PHE A 33 -15.70 18.73 8.94
C PHE A 33 -16.12 18.46 10.38
N GLN A 34 -16.04 19.46 11.27
CA GLN A 34 -16.47 19.31 12.67
C GLN A 34 -17.95 18.96 12.78
N ALA A 35 -18.80 19.63 12.00
CA ALA A 35 -20.26 19.33 11.95
C ALA A 35 -20.55 17.92 11.42
N ASN A 36 -19.71 17.38 10.54
CA ASN A 36 -19.88 16.06 9.90
C ASN A 36 -18.91 14.98 10.45
N LYS A 37 -18.23 15.26 11.56
CA LYS A 37 -17.26 14.32 12.16
C LYS A 37 -17.88 12.97 12.55
N PRO A 38 -19.09 12.90 13.13
CA PRO A 38 -19.72 11.60 13.40
C PRO A 38 -19.89 10.74 12.12
N LEU A 39 -20.31 11.35 11.02
CA LEU A 39 -20.45 10.67 9.74
C LEU A 39 -19.09 10.19 9.19
N TYR A 40 -18.01 10.99 9.37
CA TYR A 40 -16.65 10.56 9.04
C TYR A 40 -16.24 9.33 9.84
N GLU A 41 -16.48 9.32 11.14
CA GLU A 41 -16.12 8.17 12.00
C GLU A 41 -16.90 6.92 11.56
N GLU A 42 -18.18 7.04 11.28
CA GLU A 42 -19.06 5.92 10.92
C GLU A 42 -18.81 5.40 9.50
N ALA A 43 -18.81 6.28 8.51
CA ALA A 43 -18.79 5.89 7.11
C ALA A 43 -17.35 5.68 6.56
N VAL A 44 -16.33 6.26 7.20
CA VAL A 44 -14.96 6.23 6.67
C VAL A 44 -14.00 5.56 7.64
N ARG A 45 -13.82 6.13 8.84
CA ARG A 45 -12.73 5.73 9.73
C ARG A 45 -12.92 4.33 10.31
N ASN A 46 -14.08 4.05 10.90
CA ASN A 46 -14.35 2.76 11.54
C ASN A 46 -14.33 1.60 10.55
N PRO A 47 -14.95 1.71 9.34
CA PRO A 47 -14.79 0.70 8.29
C PRO A 47 -13.33 0.43 7.90
N CYS A 48 -12.51 1.48 7.77
CA CYS A 48 -11.08 1.33 7.47
C CYS A 48 -10.32 0.60 8.59
N LEU A 49 -10.57 0.94 9.86
CA LEU A 49 -9.93 0.27 10.99
C LEU A 49 -10.36 -1.20 11.09
N ARG A 50 -11.63 -1.51 10.82
CA ARG A 50 -12.12 -2.90 10.75
C ARG A 50 -11.41 -3.67 9.64
N PHE A 51 -11.36 -3.10 8.42
CA PHE A 51 -10.63 -3.72 7.29
C PHE A 51 -9.18 -4.00 7.64
N ILE A 52 -8.47 -3.05 8.26
CA ILE A 52 -7.06 -3.22 8.66
C ILE A 52 -6.91 -4.31 9.71
N ALA A 53 -7.81 -4.38 10.69
CA ALA A 53 -7.79 -5.40 11.73
C ALA A 53 -7.97 -6.81 11.16
N ASP A 54 -8.95 -6.98 10.28
CA ASP A 54 -9.26 -8.28 9.66
C ASP A 54 -8.21 -8.67 8.61
N LEU A 55 -7.53 -7.70 8.00
CA LEU A 55 -6.43 -7.93 7.05
C LEU A 55 -5.16 -8.48 7.74
N ALA A 56 -4.95 -8.22 9.03
CA ALA A 56 -3.68 -8.51 9.70
C ALA A 56 -3.25 -9.99 9.56
N GLY A 57 -4.15 -10.93 9.80
CA GLY A 57 -3.87 -12.36 9.61
C GLY A 57 -3.67 -12.76 8.14
N PRO A 58 -4.63 -12.48 7.24
CA PRO A 58 -4.51 -12.80 5.83
C PRO A 58 -3.28 -12.20 5.14
N LEU A 59 -2.83 -11.01 5.57
CA LEU A 59 -1.65 -10.34 5.02
C LEU A 59 -0.35 -11.13 5.28
N GLU A 60 -0.28 -11.87 6.39
CA GLU A 60 0.85 -12.77 6.66
C GLU A 60 0.98 -13.86 5.59
N GLY A 61 -0.13 -14.25 4.94
CA GLY A 61 -0.13 -15.16 3.78
C GLY A 61 0.42 -14.51 2.50
N VAL A 62 0.62 -13.20 2.45
CA VAL A 62 1.37 -12.52 1.38
C VAL A 62 2.84 -12.43 1.77
N SER A 63 3.13 -12.01 2.98
CA SER A 63 4.46 -12.07 3.61
C SER A 63 4.34 -11.83 5.13
N PRO A 64 5.00 -12.63 5.97
CA PRO A 64 5.02 -12.44 7.42
C PRO A 64 5.76 -11.16 7.85
N TRP A 65 6.43 -10.50 6.90
CA TRP A 65 7.17 -9.26 7.14
C TRP A 65 6.33 -8.00 6.96
N LEU A 66 5.08 -8.11 6.58
CA LEU A 66 4.16 -6.98 6.41
C LEU A 66 3.36 -6.72 7.69
N VAL A 67 2.95 -5.47 7.88
CA VAL A 67 2.20 -5.06 9.07
C VAL A 67 0.91 -4.38 8.67
N ALA A 68 -0.23 -4.90 9.12
CA ALA A 68 -1.50 -4.20 9.17
C ALA A 68 -1.79 -3.88 10.65
N ASP A 69 -1.68 -2.60 11.00
CA ASP A 69 -1.85 -2.11 12.38
C ASP A 69 -3.13 -1.27 12.47
N PRO A 70 -4.19 -1.74 13.15
CA PRO A 70 -5.45 -1.02 13.28
C PRO A 70 -5.41 0.11 14.32
N HIS A 71 -4.22 0.45 14.86
CA HIS A 71 -4.12 1.54 15.83
C HIS A 71 -4.64 2.85 15.24
N PRO A 72 -5.59 3.55 15.91
CA PRO A 72 -6.37 4.64 15.32
C PRO A 72 -5.60 5.91 14.96
N THR A 73 -4.38 6.10 15.48
CA THR A 73 -3.58 7.33 15.27
C THR A 73 -2.17 7.10 14.75
N ARG A 74 -1.61 5.88 14.95
CA ARG A 74 -0.22 5.53 14.59
C ARG A 74 -0.13 4.25 13.77
N GLY A 75 -1.26 3.67 13.42
CA GLY A 75 -1.38 2.45 12.64
C GLY A 75 -1.31 2.66 11.14
N SER A 76 -1.86 1.69 10.42
CA SER A 76 -1.85 1.65 8.95
C SER A 76 -2.72 2.72 8.30
N LEU A 77 -3.77 3.24 8.97
CA LEU A 77 -4.64 4.28 8.43
C LEU A 77 -3.98 5.66 8.52
N PHE A 78 -3.80 6.31 7.39
CA PHE A 78 -3.31 7.68 7.37
C PHE A 78 -4.36 8.65 7.89
N ARG A 79 -3.90 9.65 8.65
CA ARG A 79 -4.75 10.75 9.11
C ARG A 79 -5.38 11.48 7.93
N ILE A 80 -6.63 11.91 8.10
CA ILE A 80 -7.36 12.68 7.08
C ILE A 80 -6.82 14.11 6.91
N TYR A 81 -6.11 14.64 7.91
CA TYR A 81 -5.53 15.98 7.86
C TYR A 81 -4.38 16.05 6.86
N ARG A 82 -4.33 17.14 6.08
CA ARG A 82 -3.22 17.46 5.20
C ARG A 82 -2.15 18.25 5.96
N ASP A 83 -0.90 18.05 5.58
CA ASP A 83 0.16 18.98 5.94
C ASP A 83 0.18 20.10 4.89
N THR A 84 -0.30 21.28 5.30
CA THR A 84 -0.43 22.44 4.42
C THR A 84 0.66 23.48 4.61
N ARG A 85 1.68 23.20 5.46
CA ARG A 85 2.73 24.17 5.80
C ARG A 85 3.46 24.69 4.55
N PHE A 86 3.81 23.80 3.65
CA PHE A 86 4.56 24.10 2.42
C PHE A 86 3.73 23.96 1.13
N SER A 87 2.42 23.74 1.24
CA SER A 87 1.53 23.58 0.08
C SER A 87 0.88 24.93 -0.30
N ALA A 88 0.79 25.21 -1.58
CA ALA A 88 -0.02 26.32 -2.10
C ALA A 88 -1.52 26.10 -1.83
N ASP A 89 -1.97 24.85 -1.89
CA ASP A 89 -3.33 24.46 -1.53
C ASP A 89 -3.47 24.33 -0.01
N LYS A 90 -4.21 25.26 0.60
CA LYS A 90 -4.42 25.36 2.05
C LYS A 90 -5.64 24.56 2.55
N ARG A 91 -6.32 23.79 1.72
CA ARG A 91 -7.42 22.91 2.16
C ARG A 91 -6.93 21.94 3.22
N PRO A 92 -7.60 21.87 4.41
CA PRO A 92 -7.06 21.19 5.58
C PRO A 92 -7.19 19.65 5.54
N TYR A 93 -8.03 19.10 4.67
CA TYR A 93 -8.32 17.67 4.65
C TYR A 93 -7.99 17.01 3.31
N LYS A 94 -7.61 15.75 3.38
CA LYS A 94 -7.55 14.85 2.22
C LYS A 94 -8.98 14.42 1.88
N TRP A 95 -9.29 14.29 0.60
CA TRP A 95 -10.56 13.74 0.12
C TRP A 95 -10.39 12.32 -0.42
N HIS A 96 -9.38 11.64 0.07
CA HIS A 96 -9.10 10.23 -0.12
C HIS A 96 -8.71 9.58 1.20
N VAL A 97 -8.87 8.28 1.25
CA VAL A 97 -8.33 7.42 2.31
C VAL A 97 -7.05 6.77 1.80
N GLY A 98 -6.02 6.75 2.64
CA GLY A 98 -4.79 6.00 2.40
C GLY A 98 -4.53 5.05 3.57
N MET A 99 -4.20 3.81 3.25
CA MET A 99 -3.78 2.80 4.21
C MET A 99 -2.43 2.22 3.77
N SER A 100 -1.46 2.16 4.68
CA SER A 100 -0.11 1.67 4.39
C SER A 100 0.18 0.40 5.18
N PHE A 101 0.76 -0.57 4.51
CA PHE A 101 1.15 -1.85 5.06
C PHE A 101 2.66 -2.04 4.85
N PRO A 102 3.49 -1.38 5.70
CA PRO A 102 4.93 -1.35 5.54
C PRO A 102 5.56 -2.69 5.93
N HIS A 103 6.81 -2.86 5.51
CA HIS A 103 7.65 -3.92 6.02
C HIS A 103 7.91 -3.74 7.53
N ARG A 104 7.85 -4.83 8.30
CA ARG A 104 7.99 -4.84 9.78
C ARG A 104 9.29 -4.19 10.28
N GLY A 105 10.38 -4.35 9.54
CA GLY A 105 11.67 -3.72 9.83
C GLY A 105 11.74 -2.23 9.56
N THR A 106 10.66 -1.59 9.07
CA THR A 106 10.69 -0.21 8.55
C THR A 106 9.61 0.70 9.15
N ARG A 107 9.10 0.39 10.33
CA ARG A 107 7.95 1.02 11.00
C ARG A 107 7.90 2.57 10.98
N VAL A 108 8.96 3.25 10.60
CA VAL A 108 9.08 4.72 10.70
C VAL A 108 9.27 5.42 9.34
N LYS A 109 9.46 4.68 8.23
CA LYS A 109 9.81 5.29 6.94
C LYS A 109 8.81 4.94 5.84
N VAL A 110 7.96 5.88 5.50
CA VAL A 110 6.93 5.80 4.43
C VAL A 110 7.52 5.51 3.03
N HIS A 111 8.82 5.73 2.85
CA HIS A 111 9.51 5.60 1.55
C HIS A 111 10.23 4.26 1.36
N LEU A 112 9.93 3.26 2.18
CA LEU A 112 10.51 1.92 2.11
C LEU A 112 9.49 0.91 1.57
N PRO A 113 9.93 -0.30 1.14
CA PRO A 113 9.05 -1.26 0.51
C PRO A 113 7.82 -1.61 1.36
N GLY A 114 6.67 -1.64 0.74
CA GLY A 114 5.42 -1.98 1.39
C GLY A 114 4.26 -1.96 0.41
N PHE A 115 3.05 -2.15 0.95
CA PHE A 115 1.80 -2.03 0.22
C PHE A 115 1.03 -0.81 0.67
N TYR A 116 0.18 -0.33 -0.23
CA TYR A 116 -0.68 0.82 0.00
C TYR A 116 -2.03 0.59 -0.64
N LEU A 117 -3.10 0.96 0.06
CA LEU A 117 -4.46 1.00 -0.49
C LEU A 117 -4.94 2.44 -0.52
N HIS A 118 -5.39 2.87 -1.70
CA HIS A 118 -5.96 4.18 -1.95
C HIS A 118 -7.44 4.06 -2.27
N LEU A 119 -8.27 4.83 -1.57
CA LEU A 119 -9.69 4.94 -1.84
C LEU A 119 -10.06 6.41 -2.03
N GLU A 120 -10.35 6.79 -3.26
CA GLU A 120 -10.84 8.10 -3.65
C GLU A 120 -12.00 7.90 -4.64
N PRO A 121 -13.02 8.76 -4.68
CA PRO A 121 -14.00 8.72 -5.74
C PRO A 121 -13.33 8.71 -7.12
N GLU A 122 -13.65 7.70 -7.93
CA GLU A 122 -13.13 7.53 -9.29
C GLU A 122 -11.64 7.10 -9.39
N SER A 123 -10.97 6.85 -8.25
CA SER A 123 -9.58 6.39 -8.21
C SER A 123 -9.35 5.49 -6.99
N CYS A 124 -9.51 4.19 -7.16
CA CYS A 124 -9.22 3.20 -6.13
C CYS A 124 -8.15 2.25 -6.63
N PHE A 125 -7.10 2.02 -5.84
CA PHE A 125 -6.02 1.13 -6.24
C PHE A 125 -5.25 0.56 -5.05
N ALA A 126 -4.70 -0.64 -5.24
CA ALA A 126 -3.59 -1.14 -4.43
C ALA A 126 -2.29 -0.80 -5.13
N ALA A 127 -1.33 -0.26 -4.42
CA ALA A 127 0.02 -0.05 -4.92
C ALA A 127 1.04 -0.76 -4.03
N ALA A 128 2.21 -1.05 -4.60
CA ALA A 128 3.31 -1.64 -3.86
C ALA A 128 4.65 -1.14 -4.38
N GLY A 129 5.65 -1.11 -3.51
CA GLY A 129 7.00 -0.71 -3.84
C GLY A 129 7.57 0.39 -2.96
N CYS A 130 8.47 1.20 -3.51
CA CYS A 130 9.10 2.36 -2.88
C CYS A 130 8.70 3.64 -3.60
N TRP A 131 7.98 4.52 -2.91
CA TRP A 131 7.60 5.85 -3.42
C TRP A 131 8.52 6.92 -2.83
N HIS A 132 9.14 7.73 -3.71
CA HIS A 132 10.10 8.78 -3.35
C HIS A 132 11.21 8.33 -2.39
N PRO A 133 11.91 7.21 -2.67
CA PRO A 133 13.04 6.79 -1.86
C PRO A 133 14.14 7.85 -1.86
N ASP A 134 14.85 7.96 -0.74
CA ASP A 134 16.01 8.84 -0.63
C ASP A 134 17.19 8.35 -1.50
N ASN A 135 18.18 9.22 -1.72
CA ASN A 135 19.33 8.88 -2.56
C ASN A 135 20.10 7.63 -2.10
N PRO A 136 20.38 7.41 -0.82
CA PRO A 136 20.99 6.17 -0.35
C PRO A 136 20.19 4.92 -0.71
N THR A 137 18.87 4.99 -0.56
CA THR A 137 17.96 3.91 -0.94
C THR A 137 17.97 3.66 -2.45
N LEU A 138 17.93 4.73 -3.27
CA LEU A 138 18.03 4.62 -4.74
C LEU A 138 19.34 3.95 -5.18
N ILE A 139 20.47 4.32 -4.58
CA ILE A 139 21.77 3.72 -4.88
C ILE A 139 21.73 2.21 -4.61
N ARG A 140 21.21 1.78 -3.47
CA ARG A 140 21.11 0.35 -3.12
C ARG A 140 20.20 -0.42 -4.08
N ILE A 141 19.05 0.14 -4.44
CA ILE A 141 18.11 -0.49 -5.40
C ILE A 141 18.80 -0.63 -6.77
N ARG A 142 19.42 0.42 -7.29
CA ARG A 142 20.13 0.39 -8.58
C ARG A 142 21.27 -0.61 -8.59
N SER A 143 22.08 -0.64 -7.53
CA SER A 143 23.15 -1.63 -7.38
C SER A 143 22.61 -3.05 -7.37
N ALA A 144 21.49 -3.30 -6.72
CA ALA A 144 20.85 -4.61 -6.70
C ALA A 144 20.28 -5.01 -8.07
N ILE A 145 19.72 -4.06 -8.85
CA ILE A 145 19.24 -4.30 -10.22
C ILE A 145 20.39 -4.75 -11.11
N VAL A 146 21.54 -4.07 -11.05
CA VAL A 146 22.72 -4.42 -11.84
C VAL A 146 23.32 -5.75 -11.40
N ALA A 147 23.41 -5.99 -10.09
CA ALA A 147 23.99 -7.22 -9.56
C ALA A 147 23.11 -8.47 -9.80
N ARG A 148 21.78 -8.29 -9.91
CA ARG A 148 20.81 -9.39 -10.02
C ARG A 148 19.78 -9.12 -11.11
N PRO A 149 20.18 -8.93 -12.37
CA PRO A 149 19.30 -8.49 -13.46
C PRO A 149 18.13 -9.44 -13.72
N GLU A 150 18.36 -10.76 -13.66
CA GLU A 150 17.30 -11.74 -13.91
C GLU A 150 16.29 -11.80 -12.76
N ALA A 151 16.75 -11.61 -11.52
CA ALA A 151 15.84 -11.51 -10.37
C ALA A 151 14.96 -10.23 -10.47
N TRP A 152 15.54 -9.12 -10.93
CA TRP A 152 14.82 -7.89 -11.20
C TRP A 152 13.75 -8.08 -12.28
N LYS A 153 14.15 -8.60 -13.46
CA LYS A 153 13.22 -8.87 -14.55
C LYS A 153 12.05 -9.80 -14.11
N LYS A 154 12.38 -10.81 -13.28
CA LYS A 154 11.36 -11.70 -12.71
C LYS A 154 10.42 -10.94 -11.77
N ALA A 155 10.96 -10.07 -10.92
CA ALA A 155 10.19 -9.31 -9.94
C ALA A 155 9.21 -8.32 -10.56
N VAL A 156 9.53 -7.76 -11.73
CA VAL A 156 8.68 -6.78 -12.44
C VAL A 156 7.89 -7.38 -13.59
N ARG A 157 7.96 -8.70 -13.80
CA ARG A 157 7.28 -9.36 -14.90
C ARG A 157 5.76 -9.14 -14.86
N GLY A 158 5.20 -8.57 -15.92
CA GLY A 158 3.78 -8.27 -16.03
C GLY A 158 3.29 -7.15 -15.12
N LEU A 159 4.22 -6.34 -14.59
CA LEU A 159 3.91 -5.10 -13.88
C LEU A 159 4.29 -3.91 -14.76
N GLU A 160 3.46 -2.89 -14.73
CA GLU A 160 3.78 -1.56 -15.25
C GLU A 160 4.32 -0.74 -14.06
N LEU A 161 5.58 -0.30 -14.15
CA LEU A 161 6.17 0.53 -13.12
C LEU A 161 5.86 2.00 -13.38
N GLU A 162 5.38 2.65 -12.34
CA GLU A 162 4.91 4.04 -12.34
C GLU A 162 5.91 4.99 -11.66
N GLY A 163 5.63 6.29 -11.74
CA GLY A 163 6.35 7.34 -11.03
C GLY A 163 7.35 8.09 -11.91
N GLU A 164 8.21 8.86 -11.25
CA GLU A 164 9.17 9.73 -11.92
C GLU A 164 10.43 8.98 -12.37
N ALA A 165 11.06 9.48 -13.43
CA ALA A 165 12.35 9.02 -13.91
C ALA A 165 13.30 10.19 -14.21
N LEU A 166 14.61 9.92 -14.15
CA LEU A 166 15.64 10.86 -14.59
C LEU A 166 15.62 10.99 -16.13
N LYS A 167 15.86 12.18 -16.64
CA LYS A 167 16.03 12.41 -18.08
C LYS A 167 17.34 11.85 -18.63
N ARG A 168 18.38 11.76 -17.79
CA ARG A 168 19.73 11.28 -18.12
C ARG A 168 20.09 10.07 -17.25
N PRO A 169 21.02 9.22 -17.69
CA PRO A 169 21.55 8.15 -16.86
C PRO A 169 22.00 8.66 -15.49
N PRO A 170 21.74 7.93 -14.42
CA PRO A 170 22.32 8.27 -13.11
C PRO A 170 23.85 8.12 -13.15
N ARG A 171 24.53 8.92 -12.32
CA ARG A 171 26.01 8.91 -12.29
C ARG A 171 26.54 7.51 -11.98
N GLY A 172 27.54 7.09 -12.77
CA GLY A 172 28.19 5.78 -12.61
C GLY A 172 27.55 4.65 -13.44
N TYR A 173 26.52 4.93 -14.24
CA TYR A 173 25.91 3.95 -15.14
C TYR A 173 26.09 4.37 -16.62
N PRO A 174 26.51 3.43 -17.50
CA PRO A 174 26.70 3.74 -18.92
C PRO A 174 25.36 3.96 -19.65
N CYS A 175 25.38 4.74 -20.74
CA CYS A 175 24.20 5.08 -21.52
C CYS A 175 23.59 3.89 -22.27
N ASP A 176 24.38 2.86 -22.50
CA ASP A 176 24.02 1.63 -23.22
C ASP A 176 23.66 0.46 -22.29
N HIS A 177 23.50 0.73 -20.99
CA HIS A 177 23.19 -0.33 -20.03
C HIS A 177 21.83 -1.00 -20.37
N PRO A 178 21.72 -2.34 -20.43
CA PRO A 178 20.50 -3.05 -20.84
C PRO A 178 19.24 -2.72 -20.00
N LEU A 179 19.44 -2.31 -18.75
CA LEU A 179 18.35 -1.93 -17.82
C LEU A 179 18.36 -0.42 -17.54
N LEU A 180 18.81 0.41 -18.51
CA LEU A 180 18.95 1.84 -18.31
C LEU A 180 17.64 2.51 -17.86
N GLU A 181 16.52 2.15 -18.47
CA GLU A 181 15.23 2.75 -18.11
C GLU A 181 14.81 2.44 -16.66
N ASP A 182 15.14 1.24 -16.16
CA ASP A 182 14.93 0.90 -14.76
C ASP A 182 15.88 1.68 -13.84
N LEU A 183 17.13 1.85 -14.25
CA LEU A 183 18.13 2.62 -13.48
C LEU A 183 17.82 4.12 -13.42
N LYS A 184 17.10 4.67 -14.41
CA LYS A 184 16.64 6.06 -14.42
C LYS A 184 15.49 6.32 -13.48
N ARG A 185 14.76 5.29 -13.01
CA ARG A 185 13.62 5.47 -12.13
C ARG A 185 13.99 6.17 -10.83
N LYS A 186 13.10 7.04 -10.37
CA LYS A 186 13.12 7.69 -9.06
C LYS A 186 12.14 7.02 -8.11
N ASP A 187 11.08 6.40 -8.66
CA ASP A 187 10.08 5.62 -7.96
C ASP A 187 10.08 4.19 -8.49
N PHE A 188 9.86 3.25 -7.60
CA PHE A 188 9.75 1.82 -7.90
C PHE A 188 8.41 1.32 -7.36
N ILE A 189 7.34 1.71 -8.02
CA ILE A 189 5.97 1.38 -7.64
C ILE A 189 5.23 0.75 -8.83
N ALA A 190 4.31 -0.13 -8.51
CA ALA A 190 3.30 -0.63 -9.43
C ALA A 190 1.96 -0.68 -8.74
N SER A 191 0.87 -0.58 -9.50
CA SER A 191 -0.48 -0.59 -8.96
C SER A 191 -1.41 -1.59 -9.63
N VAL A 192 -2.53 -1.86 -8.98
CA VAL A 192 -3.69 -2.58 -9.48
C VAL A 192 -4.91 -1.75 -9.15
N GLU A 193 -5.64 -1.33 -10.16
CA GLU A 193 -6.85 -0.53 -10.00
C GLU A 193 -8.05 -1.38 -9.59
N PHE A 194 -8.98 -0.75 -8.88
CA PHE A 194 -10.29 -1.30 -8.53
C PHE A 194 -11.39 -0.34 -8.91
N SER A 195 -12.53 -0.85 -9.34
CA SER A 195 -13.74 -0.05 -9.44
C SER A 195 -14.31 0.23 -8.05
N GLN A 196 -15.12 1.29 -7.92
CA GLN A 196 -15.84 1.56 -6.68
C GLN A 196 -16.76 0.40 -6.30
N GLU A 197 -17.38 -0.26 -7.28
CA GLU A 197 -18.22 -1.44 -7.07
C GLU A 197 -17.45 -2.60 -6.45
N GLN A 198 -16.21 -2.87 -6.92
CA GLN A 198 -15.35 -3.88 -6.33
C GLN A 198 -15.01 -3.54 -4.87
N VAL A 199 -14.66 -2.28 -4.59
CA VAL A 199 -14.36 -1.80 -3.23
C VAL A 199 -15.55 -1.96 -2.29
N CYS A 200 -16.76 -1.67 -2.76
CA CYS A 200 -18.01 -1.83 -2.01
C CYS A 200 -18.54 -3.27 -2.01
N GLY A 201 -17.87 -4.17 -2.71
CA GLY A 201 -18.29 -5.57 -2.82
C GLY A 201 -17.85 -6.44 -1.63
N PRO A 202 -18.56 -7.55 -1.38
CA PRO A 202 -18.24 -8.44 -0.25
C PRO A 202 -16.93 -9.22 -0.44
N ARG A 203 -16.34 -9.21 -1.63
CA ARG A 203 -15.09 -9.91 -1.96
C ARG A 203 -13.85 -9.01 -1.93
N PHE A 204 -14.00 -7.75 -1.56
CA PHE A 204 -12.91 -6.78 -1.69
C PHE A 204 -11.63 -7.18 -0.93
N MET A 205 -11.76 -7.77 0.26
CA MET A 205 -10.60 -8.32 0.98
C MET A 205 -9.82 -9.34 0.16
N ALA A 206 -10.51 -10.27 -0.48
CA ALA A 206 -9.88 -11.28 -1.34
C ALA A 206 -9.24 -10.66 -2.59
N GLU A 207 -9.88 -9.66 -3.19
CA GLU A 207 -9.36 -8.94 -4.36
C GLU A 207 -8.12 -8.12 -4.01
N PHE A 208 -8.10 -7.45 -2.86
CA PHE A 208 -6.93 -6.75 -2.35
C PHE A 208 -5.76 -7.70 -2.08
N LEU A 209 -6.02 -8.86 -1.46
CA LEU A 209 -4.99 -9.88 -1.23
C LEU A 209 -4.46 -10.48 -2.53
N ALA A 210 -5.31 -10.69 -3.54
CA ALA A 210 -4.89 -11.16 -4.86
C ALA A 210 -3.99 -10.11 -5.55
N ALA A 211 -4.36 -8.83 -5.51
CA ALA A 211 -3.53 -7.73 -6.01
C ALA A 211 -2.19 -7.66 -5.26
N SER A 212 -2.21 -7.80 -3.93
CA SER A 212 -1.00 -7.81 -3.11
C SER A 212 -0.07 -8.97 -3.46
N LYS A 213 -0.60 -10.18 -3.70
CA LYS A 213 0.19 -11.33 -4.16
C LYS A 213 0.81 -11.09 -5.53
N LYS A 214 0.08 -10.48 -6.47
CA LYS A 214 0.60 -10.10 -7.80
C LYS A 214 1.78 -9.11 -7.68
N LEU A 215 1.70 -8.15 -6.76
CA LEU A 215 2.71 -7.10 -6.55
C LEU A 215 3.86 -7.55 -5.61
N SER A 216 3.69 -8.63 -4.86
CA SER A 216 4.65 -9.13 -3.85
C SER A 216 6.07 -9.37 -4.36
N PRO A 217 6.30 -9.88 -5.59
CA PRO A 217 7.66 -10.06 -6.10
C PRO A 217 8.46 -8.75 -6.17
N LEU A 218 7.83 -7.63 -6.52
CA LEU A 218 8.45 -6.30 -6.52
C LEU A 218 8.87 -5.90 -5.10
N VAL A 219 7.96 -6.01 -4.13
CA VAL A 219 8.27 -5.70 -2.72
C VAL A 219 9.39 -6.57 -2.19
N GLY A 220 9.40 -7.86 -2.54
CA GLY A 220 10.44 -8.81 -2.16
C GLY A 220 11.82 -8.42 -2.70
N PHE A 221 11.92 -8.10 -3.99
CA PHE A 221 13.19 -7.65 -4.58
C PHE A 221 13.70 -6.36 -3.91
N LEU A 222 12.84 -5.37 -3.73
CA LEU A 222 13.18 -4.09 -3.12
C LEU A 222 13.58 -4.25 -1.65
N SER A 223 12.88 -5.09 -0.89
CA SER A 223 13.23 -5.40 0.50
C SER A 223 14.63 -6.01 0.59
N GLN A 224 14.90 -7.04 -0.20
CA GLN A 224 16.21 -7.69 -0.25
C GLN A 224 17.32 -6.74 -0.73
N ALA A 225 17.04 -5.83 -1.67
CA ALA A 225 17.98 -4.78 -2.10
C ALA A 225 18.38 -3.87 -0.93
N LEU A 226 17.49 -3.69 0.03
CA LEU A 226 17.71 -2.89 1.23
C LEU A 226 18.21 -3.71 2.44
N GLY A 227 18.52 -5.00 2.24
CA GLY A 227 18.98 -5.90 3.31
C GLY A 227 17.88 -6.24 4.32
N LEU A 228 16.63 -6.11 3.91
CA LEU A 228 15.48 -6.50 4.71
C LEU A 228 15.08 -7.94 4.34
N PRO A 229 14.75 -8.80 5.30
CA PRO A 229 14.25 -10.13 5.02
C PRO A 229 12.89 -10.03 4.32
N TYR A 230 12.64 -10.91 3.35
CA TYR A 230 11.34 -11.02 2.71
C TYR A 230 11.14 -12.43 2.19
N GLU A 231 10.08 -13.05 2.64
CA GLU A 231 9.61 -14.34 2.18
C GLU A 231 8.19 -14.14 1.65
N ALA A 232 7.92 -14.63 0.45
CA ALA A 232 6.55 -14.74 -0.02
C ALA A 232 5.85 -15.78 0.86
N GLY A 233 4.70 -15.43 1.42
CA GLY A 233 3.92 -16.38 2.20
C GLY A 233 3.57 -17.60 1.34
N GLU A 234 3.83 -18.77 1.84
CA GLU A 234 3.26 -19.99 1.25
C GLU A 234 1.74 -19.91 1.39
N ALA A 235 1.02 -20.51 0.44
CA ALA A 235 -0.43 -20.70 0.55
C ALA A 235 -0.68 -21.66 1.73
N SER A 236 -0.64 -21.12 2.97
CA SER A 236 -0.71 -21.91 4.18
C SER A 236 -2.13 -22.40 4.40
N GLY A 237 -2.33 -23.71 4.21
CA GLY A 237 -3.43 -24.47 4.79
C GLY A 237 -3.22 -24.83 6.26
N ALA A 238 -2.42 -24.08 7.03
CA ALA A 238 -2.14 -24.39 8.43
C ALA A 238 -2.67 -23.28 9.36
N ALA A 239 -3.68 -23.63 10.13
CA ALA A 239 -4.14 -22.85 11.28
C ALA A 239 -3.01 -22.71 12.31
N VAL A 240 -2.55 -21.49 12.56
CA VAL A 240 -1.65 -21.19 13.66
C VAL A 240 -2.47 -21.22 14.96
N ALA A 241 -2.28 -22.27 15.76
CA ALA A 241 -2.82 -22.37 17.11
C ALA A 241 -2.19 -21.28 17.99
N PHE A 242 -2.99 -20.32 18.39
CA PHE A 242 -2.63 -19.30 19.37
C PHE A 242 -2.41 -19.97 20.74
N ARG A 243 -1.16 -20.17 21.14
CA ARG A 243 -0.84 -20.54 22.53
C ARG A 243 -0.90 -19.28 23.39
N LEU A 244 -2.00 -19.11 24.09
CA LEU A 244 -2.06 -18.27 25.29
C LEU A 244 -1.10 -18.87 26.34
N ARG A 245 -0.06 -18.15 26.69
CA ARG A 245 0.66 -18.39 27.94
C ARG A 245 0.02 -17.52 29.02
N ALA A 246 -0.41 -18.19 30.06
CA ALA A 246 -0.86 -17.64 31.33
C ALA A 246 0.25 -16.84 32.02
#